data_e0412531cf1a829dba9b48cd303b4bf2
#
_entry.id   e0412531cf1a829dba9b48cd303b4bf2
#
_cell.length_a   1.000
_cell.length_b   1.000
_cell.length_c   1.000
_cell.angle_alpha   90.00
_cell.angle_beta   90.00
_cell.angle_gamma   90.00
#
_symmetry.space_group_name_H-M   'P 1'
#
loop_
_entity.id
_entity.type
_entity.pdbx_description
1 polymer ?
#
loop_
_entity_poly.entity_id
_entity_poly.type
_entity_poly.pdbx_seq_one_letter_code
_entity_poly.pdbx_strand_id
1 'polypeptide(L)'
;MQTLGFAWALEPVLRRRYRGEALQRATAGYLVFFNSNPILAAAILGAAVHAESGEEDAAGDAARRVCAALMGPYGALGDSFFWGALRPCVVLVALLAAVAGNPWAPWLLLGLFAGLNLAARALFFVLGVRRGEGVAEVIQRLDLLRRAEALKSVAALLAGAFVVASAPASRWEALGVPAMVGWAGLVAVVLVGALLVRRGVGPGTLVMAVASVACATVWLR
;
A
#
# COMPACT_ATOMS: atom_id res chain seq x y z
N MET A 1 12.73 0.89 -7.36
CA MET A 1 13.03 1.74 -8.52
C MET A 1 12.37 1.15 -9.76
N GLN A 2 11.52 1.92 -10.44
CA GLN A 2 10.59 1.40 -11.47
C GLN A 2 10.95 1.90 -12.88
N THR A 3 12.03 2.70 -13.02
CA THR A 3 12.45 3.37 -14.26
C THR A 3 12.44 2.46 -15.48
N LEU A 4 13.17 1.32 -15.41
CA LEU A 4 13.28 0.39 -16.54
C LEU A 4 11.92 -0.22 -16.92
N GLY A 5 11.13 -0.64 -15.91
CA GLY A 5 9.80 -1.20 -16.15
C GLY A 5 8.84 -0.20 -16.76
N PHE A 6 8.92 1.08 -16.35
CA PHE A 6 8.10 2.15 -16.88
C PHE A 6 8.46 2.46 -18.34
N ALA A 7 9.75 2.62 -18.64
CA ALA A 7 10.23 2.86 -20.01
C ALA A 7 9.88 1.68 -20.93
N TRP A 8 10.07 0.45 -20.45
CA TRP A 8 9.71 -0.76 -21.20
C TRP A 8 8.21 -0.85 -21.49
N ALA A 9 7.35 -0.48 -20.50
CA ALA A 9 5.91 -0.47 -20.70
C ALA A 9 5.44 0.59 -21.71
N LEU A 10 6.17 1.70 -21.87
CA LEU A 10 5.91 2.72 -22.88
C LEU A 10 6.46 2.37 -24.28
N GLU A 11 7.44 1.46 -24.37
CA GLU A 11 8.12 1.15 -25.62
C GLU A 11 7.18 0.85 -26.81
N PRO A 12 6.07 0.08 -26.65
CA PRO A 12 5.16 -0.18 -27.77
C PRO A 12 4.52 1.10 -28.33
N VAL A 13 4.25 2.09 -27.49
CA VAL A 13 3.70 3.39 -27.92
C VAL A 13 4.77 4.23 -28.61
N LEU A 14 5.96 4.30 -28.02
CA LEU A 14 7.08 5.03 -28.58
C LEU A 14 7.48 4.47 -29.97
N ARG A 15 7.51 3.15 -30.15
CA ARG A 15 7.78 2.47 -31.43
C ARG A 15 6.74 2.74 -32.50
N ARG A 16 5.50 3.11 -32.13
CA ARG A 16 4.47 3.52 -33.10
C ARG A 16 4.72 4.92 -33.65
N ARG A 17 5.25 5.80 -32.79
CA ARG A 17 5.44 7.21 -33.12
C ARG A 17 6.83 7.52 -33.69
N TYR A 18 7.88 6.97 -33.10
CA TYR A 18 9.26 7.31 -33.40
C TYR A 18 9.99 6.18 -34.14
N ARG A 19 11.02 6.54 -34.93
CA ARG A 19 11.90 5.61 -35.62
C ARG A 19 13.37 5.99 -35.46
N GLY A 20 14.28 5.02 -35.58
CA GLY A 20 15.74 5.27 -35.60
C GLY A 20 16.21 6.06 -34.38
N GLU A 21 17.00 7.09 -34.60
CA GLU A 21 17.55 7.94 -33.53
C GLU A 21 16.50 8.68 -32.72
N ALA A 22 15.37 9.06 -33.34
CA ALA A 22 14.28 9.69 -32.60
C ALA A 22 13.67 8.75 -31.55
N LEU A 23 13.55 7.46 -31.85
CA LEU A 23 13.10 6.46 -30.89
C LEU A 23 14.11 6.30 -29.73
N GLN A 24 15.41 6.27 -30.04
CA GLN A 24 16.44 6.19 -29.01
C GLN A 24 16.39 7.39 -28.07
N ARG A 25 16.27 8.60 -28.61
CA ARG A 25 16.13 9.83 -27.81
C ARG A 25 14.87 9.84 -26.96
N ALA A 26 13.72 9.47 -27.52
CA ALA A 26 12.46 9.36 -26.79
C ALA A 26 12.55 8.35 -25.65
N THR A 27 13.10 7.15 -25.91
CA THR A 27 13.29 6.12 -24.88
C THR A 27 14.25 6.58 -23.78
N ALA A 28 15.38 7.20 -24.14
CA ALA A 28 16.35 7.75 -23.20
C ALA A 28 15.71 8.80 -22.26
N GLY A 29 14.75 9.59 -22.76
CA GLY A 29 14.00 10.56 -21.98
C GLY A 29 13.16 9.95 -20.85
N TYR A 30 12.81 8.65 -20.93
CA TYR A 30 12.10 7.92 -19.87
C TYR A 30 13.02 7.07 -18.98
N LEU A 31 14.31 7.01 -19.27
CA LEU A 31 15.31 6.34 -18.42
C LEU A 31 15.80 7.23 -17.27
N VAL A 32 15.06 8.26 -16.94
CA VAL A 32 15.26 9.11 -15.75
C VAL A 32 14.69 8.44 -14.51
N PHE A 33 15.05 8.95 -13.33
CA PHE A 33 14.51 8.43 -12.08
C PHE A 33 12.98 8.47 -12.07
N PHE A 34 12.37 7.31 -11.87
CA PHE A 34 10.95 7.14 -11.68
C PHE A 34 10.69 6.15 -10.55
N ASN A 35 9.94 6.59 -9.54
CA ASN A 35 9.50 5.75 -8.43
C ASN A 35 8.18 6.27 -7.88
N SER A 36 7.16 5.41 -7.84
CA SER A 36 5.83 5.74 -7.34
C SER A 36 5.18 4.49 -6.74
N ASN A 37 4.00 4.63 -6.13
CA ASN A 37 3.23 3.46 -5.73
C ASN A 37 2.86 2.62 -6.96
N PRO A 38 3.09 1.29 -6.96
CA PRO A 38 2.89 0.45 -8.16
C PRO A 38 1.46 0.45 -8.72
N ILE A 39 0.47 0.79 -7.89
CA ILE A 39 -0.93 0.82 -8.31
C ILE A 39 -1.25 2.15 -8.99
N LEU A 40 -0.86 3.28 -8.38
CA LEU A 40 -1.06 4.60 -8.96
C LEU A 40 -0.07 4.93 -10.08
N ALA A 41 1.09 4.27 -10.14
CA ALA A 41 2.00 4.35 -11.28
C ALA A 41 1.31 3.95 -12.60
N ALA A 42 0.29 3.09 -12.54
CA ALA A 42 -0.50 2.73 -13.70
C ALA A 42 -1.28 3.93 -14.28
N ALA A 43 -1.77 4.85 -13.42
CA ALA A 43 -2.41 6.09 -13.89
C ALA A 43 -1.40 7.01 -14.59
N ILE A 44 -0.18 7.11 -14.06
CA ILE A 44 0.89 7.91 -14.66
C ILE A 44 1.29 7.32 -16.02
N LEU A 45 1.43 5.99 -16.08
CA LEU A 45 1.72 5.29 -17.33
C LEU A 45 0.63 5.54 -18.37
N GLY A 46 -0.66 5.44 -17.96
CA GLY A 46 -1.78 5.74 -18.84
C GLY A 46 -1.78 7.18 -19.34
N ALA A 47 -1.48 8.15 -18.46
CA ALA A 47 -1.38 9.56 -18.85
C ALA A 47 -0.21 9.81 -19.81
N ALA A 48 0.94 9.14 -19.62
CA ALA A 48 2.06 9.21 -20.55
C ALA A 48 1.70 8.61 -21.92
N VAL A 49 1.00 7.47 -21.95
CA VAL A 49 0.47 6.86 -23.18
C VAL A 49 -0.47 7.83 -23.90
N HIS A 50 -1.36 8.48 -23.17
CA HIS A 50 -2.28 9.49 -23.74
C HIS A 50 -1.50 10.63 -24.41
N ALA A 51 -0.55 11.22 -23.68
CA ALA A 51 0.25 12.33 -24.18
C ALA A 51 1.10 11.92 -25.39
N GLU A 52 1.77 10.77 -25.34
CA GLU A 52 2.58 10.25 -26.47
C GLU A 52 1.75 9.85 -27.69
N SER A 53 0.44 9.63 -27.51
CA SER A 53 -0.48 9.33 -28.63
C SER A 53 -1.02 10.59 -29.33
N GLY A 54 -0.75 11.80 -28.80
CA GLY A 54 -1.13 13.08 -29.40
C GLY A 54 -0.26 13.41 -30.61
N GLU A 55 -0.75 14.33 -31.46
CA GLU A 55 -0.06 14.74 -32.71
C GLU A 55 0.95 15.89 -32.52
N GLU A 56 1.04 16.48 -31.33
CA GLU A 56 1.89 17.63 -31.04
C GLU A 56 3.38 17.25 -31.00
N ASP A 57 4.25 18.07 -31.57
CA ASP A 57 5.71 17.88 -31.53
C ASP A 57 6.28 17.90 -30.10
N ALA A 58 5.60 18.58 -29.17
CA ALA A 58 5.96 18.67 -27.76
C ALA A 58 5.38 17.55 -26.87
N ALA A 59 4.70 16.57 -27.44
CA ALA A 59 3.98 15.51 -26.68
C ALA A 59 4.89 14.73 -25.72
N GLY A 60 6.10 14.37 -26.15
CA GLY A 60 7.06 13.68 -25.30
C GLY A 60 7.53 14.50 -24.09
N ASP A 61 7.67 15.83 -24.25
CA ASP A 61 8.00 16.73 -23.13
C ASP A 61 6.83 16.88 -22.16
N ALA A 62 5.60 16.98 -22.69
CA ALA A 62 4.39 17.01 -21.87
C ALA A 62 4.26 15.72 -21.04
N ALA A 63 4.40 14.55 -21.68
CA ALA A 63 4.37 13.26 -20.99
C ALA A 63 5.40 13.15 -19.86
N ARG A 64 6.64 13.57 -20.10
CA ARG A 64 7.70 13.56 -19.08
C ARG A 64 7.41 14.52 -17.93
N ARG A 65 6.87 15.71 -18.20
CA ARG A 65 6.44 16.65 -17.15
C ARG A 65 5.36 16.05 -16.26
N VAL A 66 4.35 15.41 -16.85
CA VAL A 66 3.29 14.72 -16.10
C VAL A 66 3.87 13.62 -15.21
N CYS A 67 4.76 12.78 -15.75
CA CYS A 67 5.42 11.73 -14.97
C CYS A 67 6.19 12.32 -13.77
N ALA A 68 6.98 13.37 -13.98
CA ALA A 68 7.75 14.02 -12.93
C ALA A 68 6.86 14.67 -11.86
N ALA A 69 5.77 15.32 -12.27
CA ALA A 69 4.84 16.00 -11.36
C ALA A 69 4.05 15.01 -10.49
N LEU A 70 3.63 13.86 -11.05
CA LEU A 70 2.73 12.94 -10.37
C LEU A 70 3.45 11.83 -9.58
N MET A 71 4.69 11.47 -9.91
CA MET A 71 5.36 10.31 -9.29
C MET A 71 5.47 10.41 -7.77
N GLY A 72 5.84 11.57 -7.24
CA GLY A 72 5.99 11.80 -5.81
C GLY A 72 4.65 11.77 -5.06
N PRO A 73 3.70 12.65 -5.40
CA PRO A 73 2.37 12.67 -4.78
C PRO A 73 1.65 11.33 -4.86
N TYR A 74 1.71 10.63 -6.00
CA TYR A 74 1.06 9.33 -6.17
C TYR A 74 1.79 8.22 -5.43
N GLY A 75 3.11 8.33 -5.25
CA GLY A 75 3.86 7.47 -4.36
C GLY A 75 3.31 7.55 -2.93
N ALA A 76 3.30 8.74 -2.35
CA ALA A 76 2.85 8.97 -0.98
C ALA A 76 1.37 8.61 -0.77
N LEU A 77 0.49 9.02 -1.70
CA LEU A 77 -0.94 8.74 -1.65
C LEU A 77 -1.23 7.23 -1.75
N GLY A 78 -0.61 6.57 -2.70
CA GLY A 78 -0.80 5.14 -2.91
C GLY A 78 -0.24 4.31 -1.76
N ASP A 79 0.91 4.66 -1.21
CA ASP A 79 1.49 3.98 -0.06
C ASP A 79 0.63 4.14 1.18
N SER A 80 0.09 5.34 1.42
CA SER A 80 -0.82 5.57 2.55
C SER A 80 -2.10 4.73 2.43
N PHE A 81 -2.72 4.68 1.24
CA PHE A 81 -3.98 3.98 1.04
C PHE A 81 -3.80 2.46 0.88
N PHE A 82 -2.99 2.01 -0.09
CA PHE A 82 -2.91 0.59 -0.44
C PHE A 82 -2.06 -0.20 0.56
N TRP A 83 -0.89 0.34 0.96
CA TRP A 83 0.00 -0.36 1.88
C TRP A 83 -0.31 -0.05 3.34
N GLY A 84 -0.60 1.21 3.67
CA GLY A 84 -0.83 1.66 5.05
C GLY A 84 -2.23 1.40 5.59
N ALA A 85 -3.23 1.21 4.72
CA ALA A 85 -4.62 1.06 5.15
C ALA A 85 -5.29 -0.21 4.61
N LEU A 86 -5.39 -0.36 3.30
CA LEU A 86 -6.13 -1.47 2.68
C LEU A 86 -5.50 -2.83 2.99
N ARG A 87 -4.17 -2.96 2.79
CA ARG A 87 -3.46 -4.21 3.03
C ARG A 87 -3.59 -4.72 4.47
N PRO A 88 -3.39 -3.91 5.53
CA PRO A 88 -3.64 -4.33 6.91
C PRO A 88 -5.06 -4.85 7.14
N CYS A 89 -6.09 -4.19 6.60
CA CYS A 89 -7.46 -4.67 6.72
C CYS A 89 -7.63 -6.07 6.12
N VAL A 90 -7.16 -6.28 4.88
CA VAL A 90 -7.30 -7.57 4.20
C VAL A 90 -6.53 -8.67 4.94
N VAL A 91 -5.32 -8.37 5.41
CA VAL A 91 -4.51 -9.31 6.21
C VAL A 91 -5.24 -9.70 7.50
N LEU A 92 -5.78 -8.74 8.23
CA LEU A 92 -6.48 -9.01 9.50
C LEU A 92 -7.77 -9.81 9.31
N VAL A 93 -8.51 -9.55 8.22
CA VAL A 93 -9.68 -10.38 7.87
C VAL A 93 -9.27 -11.83 7.61
N ALA A 94 -8.19 -12.05 6.86
CA ALA A 94 -7.67 -13.39 6.59
C ALA A 94 -7.16 -14.08 7.87
N LEU A 95 -6.47 -13.35 8.75
CA LEU A 95 -5.99 -13.86 10.03
C LEU A 95 -7.15 -14.25 10.95
N LEU A 96 -8.20 -13.44 11.04
CA LEU A 96 -9.42 -13.78 11.79
C LEU A 96 -10.10 -15.04 11.25
N ALA A 97 -10.18 -15.17 9.92
CA ALA A 97 -10.69 -16.39 9.29
C ALA A 97 -9.82 -17.61 9.61
N ALA A 98 -8.49 -17.46 9.64
CA ALA A 98 -7.57 -18.55 10.00
C ALA A 98 -7.74 -18.96 11.46
N VAL A 99 -7.86 -18.01 12.40
CA VAL A 99 -8.10 -18.30 13.83
C VAL A 99 -9.46 -18.98 14.04
N ALA A 100 -10.46 -18.63 13.21
CA ALA A 100 -11.76 -19.32 13.21
C ALA A 100 -11.71 -20.74 12.57
N GLY A 101 -10.53 -21.24 12.21
CA GLY A 101 -10.35 -22.57 11.63
C GLY A 101 -10.67 -22.68 10.14
N ASN A 102 -10.81 -21.57 9.42
CA ASN A 102 -11.09 -21.60 8.01
C ASN A 102 -9.83 -21.92 7.18
N PRO A 103 -9.74 -23.08 6.49
CA PRO A 103 -8.56 -23.47 5.72
C PRO A 103 -8.35 -22.61 4.47
N TRP A 104 -9.35 -21.87 4.04
CA TRP A 104 -9.30 -20.98 2.86
C TRP A 104 -8.72 -19.60 3.17
N ALA A 105 -8.38 -19.31 4.43
CA ALA A 105 -7.86 -18.00 4.84
C ALA A 105 -6.65 -17.49 4.00
N PRO A 106 -5.64 -18.30 3.64
CA PRO A 106 -4.54 -17.85 2.78
C PRO A 106 -5.01 -17.49 1.36
N TRP A 107 -5.94 -18.25 0.83
CA TRP A 107 -6.52 -18.02 -0.50
C TRP A 107 -7.43 -16.79 -0.52
N LEU A 108 -8.14 -16.53 0.58
CA LEU A 108 -8.90 -15.29 0.77
C LEU A 108 -7.96 -14.07 0.70
N LEU A 109 -6.82 -14.13 1.43
CA LEU A 109 -5.83 -13.07 1.40
C LEU A 109 -5.28 -12.86 0.00
N LEU A 110 -4.84 -13.92 -0.65
CA LEU A 110 -4.26 -13.87 -2.00
C LEU A 110 -5.28 -13.37 -3.02
N GLY A 111 -6.47 -13.98 -3.09
CA GLY A 111 -7.49 -13.64 -4.08
C GLY A 111 -8.03 -12.24 -3.91
N LEU A 112 -8.35 -11.85 -2.66
CA LEU A 112 -8.91 -10.52 -2.39
C LEU A 112 -7.85 -9.43 -2.62
N PHE A 113 -6.64 -9.58 -2.08
CA PHE A 113 -5.62 -8.55 -2.22
C PHE A 113 -5.07 -8.49 -3.65
N ALA A 114 -4.76 -9.61 -4.28
CA ALA A 114 -4.28 -9.63 -5.66
C ALA A 114 -5.36 -9.16 -6.64
N GLY A 115 -6.61 -9.59 -6.46
CA GLY A 115 -7.74 -9.16 -7.28
C GLY A 115 -7.99 -7.66 -7.19
N LEU A 116 -8.03 -7.10 -5.98
CA LEU A 116 -8.17 -5.64 -5.78
C LEU A 116 -7.01 -4.86 -6.39
N ASN A 117 -5.77 -5.34 -6.22
CA ASN A 117 -4.59 -4.70 -6.81
C ASN A 117 -4.64 -4.70 -8.34
N LEU A 118 -4.95 -5.85 -8.94
CA LEU A 118 -5.00 -5.97 -10.40
C LEU A 118 -6.13 -5.12 -10.98
N ALA A 119 -7.32 -5.17 -10.38
CA ALA A 119 -8.46 -4.36 -10.79
C ALA A 119 -8.15 -2.84 -10.67
N ALA A 120 -7.54 -2.41 -9.56
CA ALA A 120 -7.14 -1.02 -9.36
C ALA A 120 -6.11 -0.55 -10.38
N ARG A 121 -5.08 -1.36 -10.68
CA ARG A 121 -4.08 -1.05 -11.71
C ARG A 121 -4.73 -0.90 -13.09
N ALA A 122 -5.60 -1.85 -13.47
CA ALA A 122 -6.29 -1.79 -14.75
C ALA A 122 -7.19 -0.54 -14.84
N LEU A 123 -7.95 -0.24 -13.78
CA LEU A 123 -8.81 0.93 -13.70
C LEU A 123 -8.00 2.23 -13.83
N PHE A 124 -6.94 2.39 -13.03
CA PHE A 124 -6.12 3.60 -13.03
C PHE A 124 -5.36 3.77 -14.35
N PHE A 125 -4.90 2.69 -14.97
CA PHE A 125 -4.31 2.76 -16.31
C PHE A 125 -5.31 3.28 -17.33
N VAL A 126 -6.51 2.68 -17.39
CA VAL A 126 -7.57 3.12 -18.32
C VAL A 126 -7.98 4.57 -18.06
N LEU A 127 -8.09 4.99 -16.79
CA LEU A 127 -8.37 6.39 -16.44
C LEU A 127 -7.26 7.32 -16.94
N GLY A 128 -5.99 6.94 -16.76
CA GLY A 128 -4.85 7.68 -17.26
C GLY A 128 -4.88 7.83 -18.78
N VAL A 129 -5.11 6.74 -19.52
CA VAL A 129 -5.22 6.76 -20.99
C VAL A 129 -6.38 7.65 -21.46
N ARG A 130 -7.51 7.61 -20.76
CA ARG A 130 -8.70 8.39 -21.18
C ARG A 130 -8.63 9.85 -20.82
N ARG A 131 -7.97 10.22 -19.72
CA ARG A 131 -7.99 11.56 -19.15
C ARG A 131 -6.68 12.33 -19.33
N GLY A 132 -5.59 11.66 -19.68
CA GLY A 132 -4.28 12.31 -19.76
C GLY A 132 -3.92 13.00 -18.44
N GLU A 133 -3.53 14.26 -18.50
CA GLU A 133 -3.23 15.11 -17.34
C GLU A 133 -4.42 15.25 -16.38
N GLY A 134 -5.65 15.25 -16.89
CA GLY A 134 -6.88 15.32 -16.09
C GLY A 134 -7.11 14.14 -15.15
N VAL A 135 -6.30 13.07 -15.23
CA VAL A 135 -6.35 11.95 -14.27
C VAL A 135 -6.05 12.42 -12.85
N ALA A 136 -5.28 13.50 -12.68
CA ALA A 136 -4.97 14.07 -11.37
C ALA A 136 -6.22 14.53 -10.63
N GLU A 137 -7.13 15.23 -11.31
CA GLU A 137 -8.41 15.66 -10.72
C GLU A 137 -9.30 14.48 -10.33
N VAL A 138 -9.34 13.44 -11.18
CA VAL A 138 -10.13 12.23 -10.89
C VAL A 138 -9.64 11.56 -9.62
N ILE A 139 -8.31 11.40 -9.46
CA ILE A 139 -7.72 10.76 -8.28
C ILE A 139 -7.91 11.64 -7.04
N GLN A 140 -7.80 12.97 -7.15
CA GLN A 140 -8.09 13.89 -6.05
C GLN A 140 -9.53 13.74 -5.56
N ARG A 141 -10.51 13.65 -6.47
CA ARG A 141 -11.93 13.44 -6.13
C ARG A 141 -12.22 12.12 -5.41
N LEU A 142 -11.35 11.12 -5.57
CA LEU A 142 -11.47 9.86 -4.82
C LEU A 142 -11.18 10.00 -3.33
N ASP A 143 -10.57 11.11 -2.91
CA ASP A 143 -10.23 11.42 -1.51
C ASP A 143 -9.61 10.22 -0.77
N LEU A 144 -8.57 9.64 -1.41
CA LEU A 144 -7.94 8.41 -0.92
C LEU A 144 -7.34 8.58 0.49
N LEU A 145 -6.90 9.79 0.85
CA LEU A 145 -6.36 10.04 2.20
C LEU A 145 -7.43 9.89 3.27
N ARG A 146 -8.59 10.49 3.09
CA ARG A 146 -9.72 10.37 4.02
C ARG A 146 -10.20 8.92 4.14
N ARG A 147 -10.26 8.23 3.00
CA ARG A 147 -10.61 6.80 2.98
C ARG A 147 -9.55 5.93 3.65
N ALA A 148 -8.27 6.30 3.53
CA ALA A 148 -7.19 5.63 4.24
C ALA A 148 -7.34 5.75 5.76
N GLU A 149 -7.69 6.93 6.29
CA GLU A 149 -7.91 7.11 7.73
C GLU A 149 -9.10 6.28 8.24
N ALA A 150 -10.19 6.22 7.47
CA ALA A 150 -11.32 5.36 7.80
C ALA A 150 -10.92 3.87 7.83
N LEU A 151 -10.17 3.39 6.82
CA LEU A 151 -9.68 2.02 6.77
C LEU A 151 -8.67 1.72 7.89
N LYS A 152 -7.82 2.65 8.28
CA LYS A 152 -6.92 2.49 9.43
C LYS A 152 -7.70 2.28 10.72
N SER A 153 -8.81 3.00 10.90
CA SER A 153 -9.70 2.80 12.05
C SER A 153 -10.33 1.40 12.03
N VAL A 154 -10.77 0.92 10.86
CA VAL A 154 -11.27 -0.45 10.70
C VAL A 154 -10.17 -1.47 10.98
N ALA A 155 -8.94 -1.25 10.48
CA ALA A 155 -7.80 -2.12 10.76
C ALA A 155 -7.49 -2.20 12.27
N ALA A 156 -7.58 -1.08 12.98
CA ALA A 156 -7.40 -1.06 14.44
C ALA A 156 -8.46 -1.90 15.16
N LEU A 157 -9.72 -1.81 14.75
CA LEU A 157 -10.81 -2.65 15.32
C LEU A 157 -10.57 -4.15 15.01
N LEU A 158 -10.21 -4.47 13.77
CA LEU A 158 -9.90 -5.85 13.37
C LEU A 158 -8.67 -6.40 14.12
N ALA A 159 -7.66 -5.58 14.36
CA ALA A 159 -6.49 -5.95 15.15
C ALA A 159 -6.87 -6.26 16.60
N GLY A 160 -7.74 -5.44 17.21
CA GLY A 160 -8.30 -5.73 18.53
C GLY A 160 -9.07 -7.06 18.56
N ALA A 161 -9.94 -7.27 17.58
CA ALA A 161 -10.70 -8.53 17.45
C ALA A 161 -9.76 -9.74 17.27
N PHE A 162 -8.70 -9.60 16.46
CA PHE A 162 -7.71 -10.64 16.27
C PHE A 162 -6.95 -10.98 17.57
N VAL A 163 -6.56 -9.98 18.35
CA VAL A 163 -5.91 -10.20 19.67
C VAL A 163 -6.83 -10.99 20.59
N VAL A 164 -8.11 -10.60 20.68
CA VAL A 164 -9.10 -11.32 21.51
C VAL A 164 -9.28 -12.76 21.02
N ALA A 165 -9.45 -12.97 19.72
CA ALA A 165 -9.63 -14.30 19.13
C ALA A 165 -8.41 -15.21 19.30
N SER A 166 -7.20 -14.64 19.28
CA SER A 166 -5.94 -15.39 19.37
C SER A 166 -5.52 -15.75 20.78
N ALA A 167 -6.10 -15.11 21.80
CA ALA A 167 -5.77 -15.33 23.22
C ALA A 167 -7.01 -15.71 24.02
N PRO A 168 -7.60 -16.89 23.77
CA PRO A 168 -8.80 -17.33 24.51
C PRO A 168 -8.49 -17.47 26.01
N ALA A 169 -9.54 -17.39 26.85
CA ALA A 169 -9.42 -17.45 28.30
C ALA A 169 -8.65 -18.69 28.80
N SER A 170 -8.85 -19.84 28.15
CA SER A 170 -8.14 -21.08 28.43
C SER A 170 -6.61 -20.98 28.32
N ARG A 171 -6.11 -20.07 27.50
CA ARG A 171 -4.65 -19.82 27.35
C ARG A 171 -4.08 -19.10 28.58
N TRP A 172 -4.82 -18.20 29.17
CA TRP A 172 -4.42 -17.53 30.42
C TRP A 172 -4.43 -18.49 31.60
N GLU A 173 -5.47 -19.33 31.67
CA GLU A 173 -5.58 -20.38 32.69
C GLU A 173 -4.43 -21.39 32.61
N ALA A 174 -4.04 -21.80 31.40
CA ALA A 174 -2.88 -22.67 31.17
C ALA A 174 -1.54 -22.03 31.62
N LEU A 175 -1.47 -20.71 31.69
CA LEU A 175 -0.32 -19.97 32.23
C LEU A 175 -0.44 -19.69 33.74
N GLY A 176 -1.48 -20.22 34.43
CA GLY A 176 -1.75 -19.95 35.83
C GLY A 176 -2.20 -18.51 36.12
N VAL A 177 -2.64 -17.76 35.09
CA VAL A 177 -3.08 -16.38 35.22
C VAL A 177 -4.61 -16.34 35.07
N PRO A 178 -5.36 -15.75 36.01
CA PRO A 178 -6.78 -15.56 35.83
C PRO A 178 -7.05 -14.78 34.53
N ALA A 179 -8.03 -15.23 33.71
CA ALA A 179 -8.31 -14.64 32.41
C ALA A 179 -8.54 -13.11 32.48
N MET A 180 -9.20 -12.66 33.53
CA MET A 180 -9.45 -11.23 33.77
C MET A 180 -8.14 -10.43 33.95
N VAL A 181 -7.16 -10.98 34.65
CA VAL A 181 -5.84 -10.35 34.84
C VAL A 181 -5.05 -10.33 33.54
N GLY A 182 -5.11 -11.40 32.75
CA GLY A 182 -4.47 -11.47 31.44
C GLY A 182 -5.02 -10.41 30.47
N TRP A 183 -6.34 -10.28 30.41
CA TRP A 183 -6.99 -9.25 29.59
C TRP A 183 -6.72 -7.83 30.08
N ALA A 184 -6.76 -7.58 31.39
CA ALA A 184 -6.41 -6.29 31.96
C ALA A 184 -4.97 -5.89 31.64
N GLY A 185 -4.03 -6.83 31.73
CA GLY A 185 -2.64 -6.63 31.34
C GLY A 185 -2.49 -6.25 29.86
N LEU A 186 -3.18 -6.95 28.95
CA LEU A 186 -3.17 -6.61 27.52
C LEU A 186 -3.71 -5.20 27.25
N VAL A 187 -4.84 -4.84 27.85
CA VAL A 187 -5.41 -3.50 27.74
C VAL A 187 -4.44 -2.45 28.28
N ALA A 188 -3.80 -2.70 29.42
CA ALA A 188 -2.80 -1.79 29.99
C ALA A 188 -1.61 -1.57 29.04
N VAL A 189 -1.08 -2.63 28.42
CA VAL A 189 0.01 -2.54 27.42
C VAL A 189 -0.40 -1.69 26.22
N VAL A 190 -1.62 -1.88 25.70
CA VAL A 190 -2.15 -1.08 24.59
C VAL A 190 -2.28 0.39 24.97
N LEU A 191 -2.86 0.68 26.16
CA LEU A 191 -3.04 2.06 26.63
C LEU A 191 -1.70 2.76 26.87
N VAL A 192 -0.74 2.07 27.51
CA VAL A 192 0.60 2.61 27.73
C VAL A 192 1.31 2.84 26.39
N GLY A 193 1.24 1.90 25.46
CA GLY A 193 1.79 2.05 24.12
C GLY A 193 1.19 3.23 23.38
N ALA A 194 -0.12 3.40 23.40
CA ALA A 194 -0.82 4.55 22.82
C ALA A 194 -0.39 5.88 23.46
N LEU A 195 -0.23 5.91 24.79
CA LEU A 195 0.24 7.08 25.50
C LEU A 195 1.67 7.45 25.13
N LEU A 196 2.56 6.46 25.02
CA LEU A 196 3.96 6.67 24.62
C LEU A 196 4.07 7.20 23.19
N VAL A 197 3.26 6.67 22.25
CA VAL A 197 3.18 7.20 20.87
C VAL A 197 2.70 8.65 20.89
N ARG A 198 1.68 8.99 21.67
CA ARG A 198 1.21 10.38 21.82
C ARG A 198 2.28 11.31 22.42
N ARG A 199 3.21 10.79 23.19
CA ARG A 199 4.39 11.52 23.73
C ARG A 199 5.58 11.57 22.77
N GLY A 200 5.43 11.09 21.52
CA GLY A 200 6.47 11.17 20.49
C GLY A 200 7.41 9.95 20.44
N VAL A 201 7.16 8.90 21.22
CA VAL A 201 7.94 7.67 21.10
C VAL A 201 7.61 7.00 19.78
N GLY A 202 8.62 6.75 18.94
CA GLY A 202 8.42 6.11 17.64
C GLY A 202 7.85 4.70 17.77
N PRO A 203 6.87 4.31 16.93
CA PRO A 203 6.28 2.97 16.98
C PRO A 203 7.33 1.86 16.83
N GLY A 204 8.39 2.08 16.05
CA GLY A 204 9.51 1.14 15.93
C GLY A 204 10.24 0.88 17.24
N THR A 205 10.43 1.91 18.06
CA THR A 205 11.05 1.79 19.39
C THR A 205 10.21 0.91 20.32
N LEU A 206 8.87 1.06 20.26
CA LEU A 206 7.97 0.23 21.06
C LEU A 206 7.99 -1.24 20.62
N VAL A 207 8.00 -1.50 19.31
CA VAL A 207 8.12 -2.86 18.77
C VAL A 207 9.44 -3.51 19.21
N MET A 208 10.54 -2.77 19.12
CA MET A 208 11.86 -3.26 19.57
C MET A 208 11.89 -3.55 21.08
N ALA A 209 11.30 -2.67 21.90
CA ALA A 209 11.22 -2.87 23.33
C ALA A 209 10.42 -4.14 23.69
N VAL A 210 9.23 -4.33 23.08
CA VAL A 210 8.40 -5.52 23.28
C VAL A 210 9.12 -6.79 22.81
N ALA A 211 9.77 -6.76 21.65
CA ALA A 211 10.54 -7.88 21.13
C ALA A 211 11.72 -8.24 22.05
N SER A 212 12.43 -7.24 22.57
CA SER A 212 13.55 -7.46 23.49
C SER A 212 13.10 -8.13 24.80
N VAL A 213 11.96 -7.67 25.38
CA VAL A 213 11.38 -8.30 26.57
C VAL A 213 10.95 -9.73 26.28
N ALA A 214 10.29 -9.98 25.13
CA ALA A 214 9.87 -11.32 24.73
C ALA A 214 11.07 -12.26 24.54
N CYS A 215 12.14 -11.80 23.89
CA CYS A 215 13.38 -12.57 23.75
C CYS A 215 14.03 -12.86 25.10
N ALA A 216 14.11 -11.90 25.99
CA ALA A 216 14.67 -12.08 27.32
C ALA A 216 13.89 -13.13 28.16
N THR A 217 12.56 -13.11 28.09
CA THR A 217 11.71 -14.08 28.79
C THR A 217 11.84 -15.51 28.25
N VAL A 218 12.14 -15.66 26.95
CA VAL A 218 12.43 -16.99 26.34
C VAL A 218 13.82 -17.49 26.73
N TRP A 219 14.79 -16.57 26.85
CA TRP A 219 16.19 -16.93 27.17
C TRP A 219 16.39 -17.29 28.65
N LEU A 220 15.53 -16.79 29.53
CA LEU A 220 15.57 -17.07 30.99
C LEU A 220 14.79 -18.33 31.42
N ARG A 221 14.18 -19.03 30.47
CA ARG A 221 13.52 -20.35 30.67
C ARG A 221 14.39 -21.48 30.16
#